data_ecbb5925ada5112b66dc040241b23978
#
_entry.id   ecbb5925ada5112b66dc040241b23978
#
_cell.length_a   1.000
_cell.length_b   1.000
_cell.length_c   1.000
_cell.angle_alpha   90.00
_cell.angle_beta   90.00
_cell.angle_gamma   90.00
#
_symmetry.space_group_name_H-M   'P 1'
#
loop_
_entity.id
_entity.type
_entity.pdbx_description
1 polymer ?
#
loop_
_entity_poly.entity_id
_entity_poly.type
_entity_poly.pdbx_seq_one_letter_code
_entity_poly.pdbx_strand_id
1 'polypeptide(L)'
;MTTTRQHPATTTLWRPTGPKELELVRELDWRAWPPRLPEQPIFHPVLDEDYAVRIARDWNVKHDGAGYVTRFEVDSAFLRRYPVRQAGGRTILELWVPAEDLDEFNAHLVGAIEVVHVFP
;
A
#
# COMPACT_ATOMS: atom_id res chain seq x y z
N MET A 1 -32.89 0.30 18.04
CA MET A 1 -32.20 0.54 17.63
C MET A 1 -31.53 0.19 16.93
N THR A 2 -31.35 0.35 16.52
CA THR A 2 -30.73 0.05 15.67
C THR A 2 -29.59 -0.26 15.81
N THR A 3 -29.18 -1.07 15.63
CA THR A 3 -28.08 -1.35 15.65
C THR A 3 -27.49 -1.22 14.58
N THR A 4 -26.81 -0.40 14.47
CA THR A 4 -26.10 -0.29 13.44
C THR A 4 -25.11 -1.25 13.34
N ARG A 5 -24.96 -1.89 12.25
CA ARG A 5 -23.98 -2.71 12.06
C ARG A 5 -22.77 -2.03 12.07
N GLN A 6 -21.85 -2.36 12.74
CA GLN A 6 -20.57 -1.76 12.85
C GLN A 6 -19.64 -2.49 11.95
N HIS A 7 -19.34 -1.91 10.83
CA HIS A 7 -18.20 -2.36 10.06
C HIS A 7 -16.98 -1.65 10.61
N PRO A 8 -15.86 -2.31 10.77
CA PRO A 8 -14.62 -1.61 11.12
C PRO A 8 -14.36 -0.53 10.09
N ALA A 9 -14.04 0.64 10.56
CA ALA A 9 -13.64 1.70 9.67
C ALA A 9 -12.32 1.35 9.02
N THR A 10 -12.23 1.48 7.72
CA THR A 10 -10.99 1.21 7.00
C THR A 10 -10.51 2.47 6.30
N THR A 11 -9.21 2.50 6.05
CA THR A 11 -8.56 3.54 5.26
C THR A 11 -8.06 2.92 3.99
N THR A 12 -8.35 3.55 2.86
CA THR A 12 -7.87 3.09 1.57
C THR A 12 -6.47 3.61 1.34
N LEU A 13 -5.58 2.71 0.97
CA LEU A 13 -4.20 3.05 0.64
C LEU A 13 -3.87 2.51 -0.74
N TRP A 14 -2.87 3.11 -1.38
CA TRP A 14 -2.37 2.68 -2.68
C TRP A 14 -0.88 2.45 -2.58
N ARG A 15 -0.35 1.60 -3.44
CA ARG A 15 1.08 1.38 -3.55
C ARG A 15 1.46 1.09 -4.99
N PRO A 16 2.36 1.88 -5.57
CA PRO A 16 2.94 1.56 -6.88
C PRO A 16 3.96 0.44 -6.71
N THR A 17 3.96 -0.51 -7.62
CA THR A 17 4.90 -1.63 -7.58
C THR A 17 5.44 -1.92 -8.97
N GLY A 18 6.64 -2.55 -9.01
CA GLY A 18 7.12 -3.20 -10.21
C GLY A 18 6.60 -4.63 -10.26
N PRO A 19 6.93 -5.36 -11.34
CA PRO A 19 6.41 -6.72 -11.51
C PRO A 19 6.89 -7.71 -10.47
N LYS A 20 8.11 -7.53 -9.96
CA LYS A 20 8.67 -8.49 -9.01
C LYS A 20 7.93 -8.46 -7.68
N GLU A 21 7.68 -7.27 -7.15
CA GLU A 21 6.92 -7.17 -5.91
C GLU A 21 5.50 -7.66 -6.10
N LEU A 22 4.89 -7.34 -7.24
CA LEU A 22 3.53 -7.77 -7.51
C LEU A 22 3.42 -9.29 -7.54
N GLU A 23 4.43 -9.96 -8.12
CA GLU A 23 4.45 -11.42 -8.16
C GLU A 23 4.50 -12.00 -6.75
N LEU A 24 5.29 -11.40 -5.86
CA LEU A 24 5.37 -11.86 -4.48
C LEU A 24 4.04 -11.67 -3.74
N VAL A 25 3.34 -10.57 -4.03
CA VAL A 25 2.00 -10.35 -3.45
C VAL A 25 1.03 -11.42 -3.94
N ARG A 26 1.10 -11.75 -5.23
CA ARG A 26 0.26 -12.80 -5.81
C ARG A 26 0.51 -14.14 -5.13
N GLU A 27 1.77 -14.45 -4.84
CA GLU A 27 2.13 -15.69 -4.15
C GLU A 27 1.61 -15.75 -2.72
N LEU A 28 1.28 -14.58 -2.15
CA LEU A 28 0.68 -14.49 -0.82
C LEU A 28 -0.85 -14.37 -0.90
N ASP A 29 -1.43 -14.80 -2.04
CA ASP A 29 -2.87 -14.82 -2.27
C ASP A 29 -3.52 -13.43 -2.22
N TRP A 30 -2.75 -12.38 -2.53
CA TRP A 30 -3.22 -11.00 -2.50
C TRP A 30 -3.66 -10.54 -1.11
N ARG A 31 -3.16 -11.20 -0.08
CA ARG A 31 -3.60 -10.96 1.29
C ARG A 31 -2.52 -10.35 2.18
N ALA A 32 -1.32 -10.18 1.67
CA ALA A 32 -0.21 -9.68 2.46
C ALA A 32 0.84 -9.05 1.58
N TRP A 33 1.60 -8.12 2.16
CA TRP A 33 2.77 -7.56 1.53
C TRP A 33 3.98 -8.40 1.92
N PRO A 34 4.89 -8.66 0.97
CA PRO A 34 6.06 -9.49 1.26
C PRO A 34 7.03 -8.78 2.20
N PRO A 35 7.88 -9.53 2.91
CA PRO A 35 8.89 -8.92 3.78
C PRO A 35 9.77 -7.95 3.02
N ARG A 36 10.24 -6.90 3.72
CA ARG A 36 11.10 -5.91 3.11
C ARG A 36 12.51 -6.46 2.96
N LEU A 37 13.22 -5.94 1.96
CA LEU A 37 14.62 -6.24 1.78
C LEU A 37 15.43 -5.45 2.81
N PRO A 38 16.64 -5.95 3.20
CA PRO A 38 17.46 -5.23 4.19
C PRO A 38 17.78 -3.79 3.80
N GLU A 39 17.91 -3.51 2.50
CA GLU A 39 18.19 -2.17 2.03
C GLU A 39 16.95 -1.31 1.89
N GLN A 40 15.77 -1.85 2.18
CA GLN A 40 14.50 -1.14 2.12
C GLN A 40 13.74 -1.34 3.42
N PRO A 41 14.20 -0.71 4.50
CA PRO A 41 13.65 -1.00 5.84
C PRO A 41 12.29 -0.38 6.12
N ILE A 42 11.77 0.44 5.22
CA ILE A 42 10.49 1.12 5.42
C ILE A 42 9.55 0.75 4.30
N PHE A 43 8.29 0.47 4.64
CA PHE A 43 7.21 0.24 3.69
C PHE A 43 6.40 1.54 3.59
N HIS A 44 6.20 2.03 2.36
CA HIS A 44 5.61 3.34 2.13
C HIS A 44 4.31 3.26 1.34
N PRO A 45 3.19 2.93 1.96
CA PRO A 45 1.92 3.07 1.25
C PRO A 45 1.53 4.53 1.20
N VAL A 46 0.78 4.93 0.17
CA VAL A 46 0.39 6.32 -0.03
C VAL A 46 -1.11 6.49 0.09
N LEU A 47 -1.53 7.72 0.39
CA LEU A 47 -2.94 8.05 0.57
C LEU A 47 -3.52 8.75 -0.66
N ASP A 48 -2.74 8.86 -1.74
CA ASP A 48 -3.14 9.58 -2.94
C ASP A 48 -2.95 8.68 -4.15
N GLU A 49 -4.06 8.33 -4.81
CA GLU A 49 -4.02 7.45 -5.98
C GLU A 49 -3.24 8.08 -7.13
N ASP A 50 -3.43 9.37 -7.38
CA ASP A 50 -2.73 10.04 -8.48
C ASP A 50 -1.23 10.01 -8.31
N TYR A 51 -0.75 10.14 -7.09
CA TYR A 51 0.67 10.04 -6.81
C TYR A 51 1.19 8.63 -7.10
N ALA A 52 0.44 7.60 -6.67
CA ALA A 52 0.81 6.22 -6.96
C ALA A 52 0.85 5.95 -8.46
N VAL A 53 -0.11 6.51 -9.21
CA VAL A 53 -0.14 6.38 -10.67
C VAL A 53 1.12 7.01 -11.28
N ARG A 54 1.50 8.20 -10.83
CA ARG A 54 2.69 8.86 -11.37
C ARG A 54 3.95 8.06 -11.10
N ILE A 55 4.09 7.50 -9.92
CA ILE A 55 5.27 6.68 -9.61
C ILE A 55 5.29 5.42 -10.47
N ALA A 56 4.15 4.75 -10.62
CA ALA A 56 4.09 3.52 -11.41
C ALA A 56 4.42 3.81 -12.88
N ARG A 57 3.80 4.85 -13.44
CA ARG A 57 3.95 5.19 -14.84
C ARG A 57 5.33 5.74 -15.17
N ASP A 58 5.86 6.61 -14.30
CA ASP A 58 7.06 7.36 -14.62
C ASP A 58 8.33 6.75 -14.03
N TRP A 59 8.23 6.05 -12.91
CA TRP A 59 9.40 5.47 -12.25
C TRP A 59 9.48 3.96 -12.41
N ASN A 60 8.40 3.24 -12.07
CA ASN A 60 8.43 1.77 -12.12
C ASN A 60 8.61 1.27 -13.56
N VAL A 61 7.90 1.86 -14.53
CA VAL A 61 8.06 1.45 -15.92
C VAL A 61 9.52 1.62 -16.35
N LYS A 62 10.12 2.72 -15.99
CA LYS A 62 11.49 3.02 -16.42
C LYS A 62 12.52 2.12 -15.74
N HIS A 63 12.35 1.83 -14.44
CA HIS A 63 13.35 1.10 -13.68
C HIS A 63 13.09 -0.40 -13.62
N ASP A 64 11.82 -0.81 -13.73
CA ASP A 64 11.42 -2.20 -13.54
C ASP A 64 10.80 -2.83 -14.78
N GLY A 65 10.62 -2.07 -15.85
CA GLY A 65 10.05 -2.55 -17.10
C GLY A 65 8.53 -2.49 -17.17
N ALA A 66 7.87 -2.38 -16.04
CA ALA A 66 6.41 -2.20 -15.97
C ALA A 66 6.07 -1.61 -14.62
N GLY A 67 4.90 -1.00 -14.53
CA GLY A 67 4.43 -0.42 -13.28
C GLY A 67 2.98 -0.78 -13.04
N TYR A 68 2.63 -0.96 -11.78
CA TYR A 68 1.28 -1.30 -11.36
C TYR A 68 0.90 -0.45 -10.18
N VAL A 69 -0.37 -0.09 -10.07
CA VAL A 69 -0.89 0.53 -8.87
C VAL A 69 -1.83 -0.45 -8.21
N THR A 70 -1.58 -0.72 -6.94
CA THR A 70 -2.44 -1.55 -6.11
C THR A 70 -3.25 -0.68 -5.17
N ARG A 71 -4.39 -1.19 -4.75
CA ARG A 71 -5.26 -0.55 -3.76
C ARG A 71 -5.63 -1.57 -2.71
N PHE A 72 -5.66 -1.15 -1.46
CA PHE A 72 -6.01 -2.06 -0.37
C PHE A 72 -6.57 -1.26 0.80
N GLU A 73 -7.32 -1.96 1.66
CA GLU A 73 -7.95 -1.36 2.83
C GLU A 73 -7.27 -1.85 4.09
N VAL A 74 -7.05 -0.95 5.04
CA VAL A 74 -6.43 -1.29 6.31
C VAL A 74 -7.29 -0.72 7.44
N ASP A 75 -7.38 -1.46 8.55
CA ASP A 75 -8.08 -1.00 9.73
C ASP A 75 -7.56 0.38 10.14
N SER A 76 -8.47 1.37 10.17
CA SER A 76 -8.08 2.75 10.47
C SER A 76 -7.54 2.91 11.88
N ALA A 77 -8.06 2.15 12.84
CA ALA A 77 -7.57 2.25 14.22
C ALA A 77 -6.13 1.80 14.33
N PHE A 78 -5.74 0.77 13.59
CA PHE A 78 -4.35 0.32 13.57
C PHE A 78 -3.44 1.40 12.98
N LEU A 79 -3.89 2.07 11.92
CA LEU A 79 -3.07 3.06 11.22
C LEU A 79 -2.79 4.31 12.04
N ARG A 80 -3.54 4.55 13.12
CA ARG A 80 -3.31 5.74 13.94
C ARG A 80 -1.94 5.79 14.58
N ARG A 81 -1.25 4.66 14.68
CA ARG A 81 0.11 4.64 15.22
C ARG A 81 1.14 5.22 14.24
N TYR A 82 0.76 5.43 12.97
CA TYR A 82 1.69 5.94 11.97
C TYR A 82 1.29 7.34 11.57
N PRO A 83 2.14 8.35 11.81
CA PRO A 83 1.80 9.71 11.39
C PRO A 83 1.83 9.80 9.85
N VAL A 84 0.92 10.59 9.32
CA VAL A 84 0.88 10.88 7.88
C VAL A 84 2.03 11.83 7.57
N ARG A 85 2.81 11.52 6.53
CA ARG A 85 3.95 12.32 6.14
C ARG A 85 3.74 12.88 4.74
N GLN A 86 4.30 14.05 4.49
CA GLN A 86 4.26 14.64 3.16
C GLN A 86 5.46 14.14 2.36
N ALA A 87 5.17 13.72 1.12
CA ALA A 87 6.18 13.12 0.26
C ALA A 87 6.41 14.00 -0.95
N GLY A 88 6.89 15.24 -0.74
CA GLY A 88 7.26 16.10 -1.83
C GLY A 88 6.26 17.18 -2.20
N GLY A 89 5.04 17.14 -1.69
CA GLY A 89 4.05 18.17 -1.95
C GLY A 89 2.99 18.16 -0.87
N ARG A 90 2.21 19.24 -0.78
CA ARG A 90 1.24 19.37 0.29
C ARG A 90 0.20 18.27 0.29
N THR A 91 -0.17 17.81 -0.90
CA THR A 91 -1.23 16.83 -1.04
C THR A 91 -0.70 15.42 -1.27
N ILE A 92 0.62 15.24 -1.31
CA ILE A 92 1.21 13.94 -1.52
C ILE A 92 1.53 13.35 -0.16
N LEU A 93 0.66 12.45 0.30
CA LEU A 93 0.72 11.91 1.65
C LEU A 93 1.05 10.43 1.64
N GLU A 94 1.91 10.03 2.57
CA GLU A 94 2.29 8.62 2.68
C GLU A 94 2.45 8.24 4.15
N LEU A 95 2.48 6.94 4.41
CA LEU A 95 2.78 6.40 5.73
C LEU A 95 4.15 5.73 5.66
N TRP A 96 4.84 5.74 6.79
CA TRP A 96 6.12 5.05 6.93
C TRP A 96 5.92 3.91 7.92
N VAL A 97 5.93 2.69 7.43
CA VAL A 97 5.72 1.50 8.23
C VAL A 97 7.06 0.78 8.34
N PRO A 98 7.65 0.70 9.54
CA PRO A 98 8.93 -0.02 9.69
C PRO A 98 8.78 -1.48 9.30
N ALA A 99 9.84 -2.05 8.76
CA ALA A 99 9.84 -3.43 8.29
C ALA A 99 9.42 -4.41 9.39
N GLU A 100 9.82 -4.14 10.64
CA GLU A 100 9.48 -5.02 11.75
C GLU A 100 7.99 -5.01 12.10
N ASP A 101 7.25 -4.00 11.63
CA ASP A 101 5.81 -3.92 11.88
C ASP A 101 4.99 -4.53 10.75
N LEU A 102 5.62 -4.99 9.67
CA LEU A 102 4.89 -5.38 8.47
C LEU A 102 3.98 -6.58 8.70
N ASP A 103 4.40 -7.55 9.50
CA ASP A 103 3.55 -8.69 9.80
C ASP A 103 2.26 -8.23 10.50
N GLU A 104 2.39 -7.31 11.43
CA GLU A 104 1.23 -6.77 12.13
C GLU A 104 0.37 -5.92 11.19
N PHE A 105 1.01 -5.14 10.32
CA PHE A 105 0.30 -4.38 9.30
C PHE A 105 -0.54 -5.32 8.43
N ASN A 106 0.07 -6.41 7.96
CA ASN A 106 -0.63 -7.39 7.14
C ASN A 106 -1.82 -8.00 7.86
N ALA A 107 -1.69 -8.21 9.17
CA ALA A 107 -2.79 -8.77 9.96
C ALA A 107 -4.00 -7.84 10.04
N HIS A 108 -3.81 -6.56 9.73
CA HIS A 108 -4.88 -5.57 9.76
C HIS A 108 -5.38 -5.17 8.37
N LEU A 109 -4.93 -5.87 7.31
CA LEU A 109 -5.51 -5.70 5.99
C LEU A 109 -6.94 -6.24 5.98
N VAL A 110 -7.84 -5.52 5.34
CA VAL A 110 -9.23 -5.92 5.24
C VAL A 110 -9.52 -6.22 3.77
N GLY A 111 -9.73 -7.49 3.45
CA GLY A 111 -9.94 -7.91 2.08
C GLY A 111 -8.64 -8.07 1.32
N ALA A 112 -8.73 -8.21 0.01
CA ALA A 112 -7.58 -8.48 -0.84
C ALA A 112 -6.95 -7.20 -1.36
N ILE A 113 -5.68 -7.28 -1.70
CA ILE A 113 -4.96 -6.24 -2.43
C ILE A 113 -5.39 -6.34 -3.89
N GLU A 114 -5.76 -5.23 -4.51
CA GLU A 114 -6.26 -5.20 -5.88
C GLU A 114 -5.34 -4.40 -6.78
N VAL A 115 -5.14 -4.87 -8.01
CA VAL A 115 -4.43 -4.09 -9.03
C VAL A 115 -5.46 -3.19 -9.71
N VAL A 116 -5.25 -1.88 -9.64
CA VAL A 116 -6.22 -0.93 -10.20
C VAL A 116 -5.69 -0.18 -11.43
N HIS A 117 -4.37 -0.18 -11.64
CA HIS A 117 -3.77 0.39 -12.85
C HIS A 117 -2.61 -0.49 -13.30
N VAL A 118 -2.43 -0.61 -14.62
CA VAL A 118 -1.35 -1.38 -15.23
C VAL A 118 -0.67 -0.52 -16.28
N PHE A 119 0.64 -0.39 -16.18
CA PHE A 119 1.47 0.33 -17.16
C PHE A 119 2.54 -0.63 -17.68
N PRO A 120 2.33 -1.17 -18.86
CA PRO A 120 3.25 -2.17 -19.44
C PRO A 120 4.57 -1.55 -19.89
#